data_51ef12a39c0baac85e4a9e78344cff4f
#
_entry.id   51ef12a39c0baac85e4a9e78344cff4f
#
_cell.length_a   1.000
_cell.length_b   1.000
_cell.length_c   1.000
_cell.angle_alpha   90.00
_cell.angle_beta   90.00
_cell.angle_gamma   90.00
#
_symmetry.space_group_name_H-M   'P 1'
#
loop_
_entity.id
_entity.type
_entity.pdbx_description
1 polymer ?
#
loop_
_entity_poly.entity_id
_entity_poly.type
_entity_poly.pdbx_seq_one_letter_code
_entity_poly.pdbx_strand_id
1 'polypeptide(L)'
;MVKRREFLKAAGVSAVAMGRPHVLNVAQSSAPASVPGDAKYPKLAIKTRYSPQRLAFAASAGYEGVVVDLDDFFDPDKLSDNQIDQILATVRDTGVRIISIECMLNHLAPDSVERRQTRARFIRCLELAHRLGCKFVGTFSGGKKGASVDEQVKELAEVLNEQYLPVCEKLDLGIGPENYPCDVNFATVPATWEKVMALVPSHRFGLEFDPSHLVRQYIDPIQTAWDFRDRILAVHAKDTEIIQPVLAKVGIHGKGWWRYRIPGQGLIDWPKFITVLLQAGFHGGVAVEHEDEFWDVPQGDDGPEMAQERKDGFILAARFLRQYLPGRLS
;
A
#
# COMPACT_ATOMS: atom_id res chain seq x y z
N MET A 1 0.70 54.51 -18.98
CA MET A 1 1.62 54.32 -17.85
C MET A 1 0.89 54.71 -16.57
N VAL A 2 0.32 53.77 -15.85
CA VAL A 2 -0.36 54.00 -14.58
C VAL A 2 0.70 53.92 -13.50
N LYS A 3 0.79 54.96 -12.65
CA LYS A 3 1.82 55.08 -11.64
C LYS A 3 1.56 54.16 -10.47
N ARG A 4 2.54 53.41 -10.08
CA ARG A 4 2.61 52.37 -9.01
C ARG A 4 2.12 52.82 -7.61
N ARG A 5 1.69 54.04 -7.45
CA ARG A 5 1.29 54.62 -6.15
C ARG A 5 -0.22 54.60 -5.86
N GLU A 6 -1.06 54.24 -6.81
CA GLU A 6 -2.51 54.21 -6.61
C GLU A 6 -3.09 52.84 -6.26
N PHE A 7 -2.28 51.78 -6.37
CA PHE A 7 -2.72 50.42 -6.06
C PHE A 7 -2.74 50.09 -4.57
N LEU A 8 -2.11 50.92 -3.72
CA LEU A 8 -1.97 50.64 -2.26
C LEU A 8 -3.04 51.30 -1.39
N LYS A 9 -4.01 52.01 -1.97
CA LYS A 9 -5.06 52.70 -1.18
C LYS A 9 -6.41 51.97 -1.10
N ALA A 10 -6.57 50.82 -1.71
CA ALA A 10 -7.84 50.06 -1.73
C ALA A 10 -7.84 48.80 -0.87
N ALA A 11 -6.78 48.50 -0.10
CA ALA A 11 -6.77 47.39 0.84
C ALA A 11 -7.03 47.93 2.26
N GLY A 12 -8.30 47.98 2.63
CA GLY A 12 -8.72 48.23 4.00
C GLY A 12 -8.27 47.06 4.88
N VAL A 13 -7.29 47.31 5.74
CA VAL A 13 -6.83 46.34 6.76
C VAL A 13 -7.87 46.30 7.87
N SER A 14 -8.74 45.31 7.85
CA SER A 14 -9.50 44.91 9.04
C SER A 14 -8.57 44.14 9.95
N ALA A 15 -8.25 44.70 11.11
CA ALA A 15 -7.53 44.02 12.18
C ALA A 15 -8.40 42.88 12.71
N VAL A 16 -8.11 41.65 12.29
CA VAL A 16 -8.65 40.45 12.91
C VAL A 16 -7.82 40.20 14.16
N ALA A 17 -8.45 40.24 15.32
CA ALA A 17 -7.83 39.88 16.58
C ALA A 17 -7.29 38.44 16.49
N MET A 18 -5.99 38.30 16.70
CA MET A 18 -5.34 37.00 16.83
C MET A 18 -5.88 36.31 18.09
N GLY A 19 -6.79 35.38 17.88
CA GLY A 19 -7.18 34.40 18.89
C GLY A 19 -5.94 33.52 19.18
N ARG A 20 -5.70 33.29 20.47
CA ARG A 20 -4.66 32.39 20.95
C ARG A 20 -4.82 31.02 20.24
N PRO A 21 -3.74 30.36 19.82
CA PRO A 21 -3.84 29.01 19.27
C PRO A 21 -4.41 28.09 20.35
N HIS A 22 -5.56 27.49 20.08
CA HIS A 22 -6.03 26.34 20.84
C HIS A 22 -5.00 25.24 20.64
N VAL A 23 -4.24 24.95 21.69
CA VAL A 23 -3.46 23.73 21.80
C VAL A 23 -4.50 22.60 21.83
N LEU A 24 -4.72 21.96 20.69
CA LEU A 24 -5.43 20.69 20.66
C LEU A 24 -4.63 19.72 21.52
N ASN A 25 -5.21 19.39 22.67
CA ASN A 25 -4.76 18.26 23.48
C ASN A 25 -4.94 17.01 22.63
N VAL A 26 -3.90 16.65 21.88
CA VAL A 26 -3.83 15.36 21.21
C VAL A 26 -3.78 14.34 22.33
N ALA A 27 -4.92 13.69 22.60
CA ALA A 27 -4.96 12.53 23.45
C ALA A 27 -3.84 11.60 22.99
N GLN A 28 -2.94 11.21 23.88
CA GLN A 28 -1.93 10.21 23.64
C GLN A 28 -2.66 8.94 23.21
N SER A 29 -2.68 8.67 21.89
CA SER A 29 -3.17 7.42 21.35
C SER A 29 -2.22 6.35 21.91
N SER A 30 -2.76 5.41 22.65
CA SER A 30 -2.03 4.22 23.08
C SER A 30 -1.47 3.53 21.83
N ALA A 31 -0.15 3.40 21.75
CA ALA A 31 0.49 2.65 20.69
C ALA A 31 -0.18 1.27 20.55
N PRO A 32 -0.39 0.76 19.33
CA PRO A 32 -0.95 -0.57 19.13
C PRO A 32 -0.11 -1.58 19.92
N ALA A 33 -0.80 -2.46 20.65
CA ALA A 33 -0.15 -3.47 21.47
C ALA A 33 0.82 -4.30 20.61
N SER A 34 2.12 -4.23 20.91
CA SER A 34 3.15 -4.99 20.22
C SER A 34 2.91 -6.48 20.45
N VAL A 35 2.82 -7.26 19.38
CA VAL A 35 2.78 -8.72 19.43
C VAL A 35 4.14 -9.20 19.94
N PRO A 36 4.21 -10.04 21.01
CA PRO A 36 5.48 -10.56 21.52
C PRO A 36 6.24 -11.34 20.43
N GLY A 37 7.46 -10.94 20.14
CA GLY A 37 8.36 -11.61 19.21
C GLY A 37 8.46 -10.99 17.80
N ASP A 38 7.73 -9.95 17.47
CA ASP A 38 7.91 -9.26 16.20
C ASP A 38 9.06 -8.24 16.26
N ALA A 39 9.81 -8.17 15.13
CA ALA A 39 10.93 -7.26 15.00
C ALA A 39 10.46 -5.82 15.17
N LYS A 40 11.25 -5.01 15.89
CA LYS A 40 11.01 -3.58 16.16
C LYS A 40 10.99 -2.70 14.89
N TYR A 41 11.37 -3.26 13.75
CA TYR A 41 11.59 -2.52 12.51
C TYR A 41 10.80 -3.11 11.34
N PRO A 42 10.53 -2.30 10.29
CA PRO A 42 9.90 -2.78 9.07
C PRO A 42 10.64 -3.96 8.45
N LYS A 43 9.89 -4.91 7.90
CA LYS A 43 10.45 -6.09 7.22
C LYS A 43 10.56 -5.80 5.74
N LEU A 44 11.74 -5.99 5.17
CA LEU A 44 11.90 -5.90 3.72
C LEU A 44 11.31 -7.16 3.07
N ALA A 45 10.41 -6.96 2.12
CA ALA A 45 9.70 -8.03 1.44
C ALA A 45 9.68 -7.83 -0.07
N ILE A 46 9.27 -8.85 -0.81
CA ILE A 46 8.90 -8.73 -2.23
C ILE A 46 7.42 -9.04 -2.42
N LYS A 47 6.80 -8.37 -3.37
CA LYS A 47 5.50 -8.75 -3.90
C LYS A 47 5.70 -9.76 -5.03
N THR A 48 5.04 -10.92 -4.93
CA THR A 48 5.20 -12.01 -5.90
C THR A 48 4.08 -13.03 -5.78
N ARG A 49 3.92 -13.89 -6.80
CA ARG A 49 3.12 -15.13 -6.68
C ARG A 49 3.79 -16.11 -5.73
N TYR A 50 3.02 -16.98 -5.13
CA TYR A 50 3.57 -18.02 -4.28
C TYR A 50 4.22 -19.15 -5.11
N SER A 51 5.45 -19.47 -4.80
CA SER A 51 6.06 -20.79 -5.05
C SER A 51 7.20 -21.03 -4.05
N PRO A 52 7.57 -22.30 -3.79
CA PRO A 52 8.76 -22.60 -2.96
C PRO A 52 10.03 -21.96 -3.50
N GLN A 53 10.20 -21.94 -4.84
CA GLN A 53 11.37 -21.37 -5.50
C GLN A 53 11.44 -19.85 -5.31
N ARG A 54 10.31 -19.14 -5.35
CA ARG A 54 10.25 -17.70 -5.11
C ARG A 54 10.55 -17.34 -3.66
N LEU A 55 10.10 -18.15 -2.69
CA LEU A 55 10.49 -17.98 -1.30
C LEU A 55 11.98 -18.25 -1.08
N ALA A 56 12.53 -19.31 -1.69
CA ALA A 56 13.96 -19.58 -1.64
C ALA A 56 14.80 -18.45 -2.25
N PHE A 57 14.35 -17.87 -3.39
CA PHE A 57 14.97 -16.68 -3.97
C PHE A 57 14.91 -15.50 -3.00
N ALA A 58 13.74 -15.21 -2.43
CA ALA A 58 13.59 -14.11 -1.47
C ALA A 58 14.58 -14.26 -0.29
N ALA A 59 14.70 -15.47 0.27
CA ALA A 59 15.67 -15.77 1.32
C ALA A 59 17.12 -15.47 0.87
N SER A 60 17.50 -15.97 -0.30
CA SER A 60 18.86 -15.79 -0.84
C SER A 60 19.21 -14.34 -1.17
N ALA A 61 18.20 -13.54 -1.52
CA ALA A 61 18.34 -12.11 -1.83
C ALA A 61 18.26 -11.21 -0.58
N GLY A 62 18.12 -11.79 0.63
CA GLY A 62 18.11 -11.06 1.90
C GLY A 62 16.76 -10.43 2.25
N TYR A 63 15.68 -10.89 1.66
CA TYR A 63 14.32 -10.52 2.03
C TYR A 63 13.82 -11.33 3.24
N GLU A 64 13.00 -10.71 4.07
CA GLU A 64 12.44 -11.30 5.29
C GLU A 64 11.00 -11.78 5.10
N GLY A 65 10.37 -11.32 4.03
CA GLY A 65 8.98 -11.64 3.75
C GLY A 65 8.60 -11.58 2.28
N VAL A 66 7.41 -12.10 2.01
CA VAL A 66 6.72 -11.97 0.72
C VAL A 66 5.30 -11.46 0.94
N VAL A 67 4.83 -10.65 -0.01
CA VAL A 67 3.42 -10.32 -0.22
C VAL A 67 2.97 -11.18 -1.39
N VAL A 68 1.87 -11.92 -1.21
CA VAL A 68 1.42 -12.91 -2.19
C VAL A 68 0.12 -12.47 -2.85
N ASP A 69 0.16 -12.37 -4.17
CA ASP A 69 -1.04 -12.19 -4.98
C ASP A 69 -1.88 -13.46 -5.02
N LEU A 70 -3.20 -13.32 -5.04
CA LEU A 70 -4.08 -14.43 -5.38
C LEU A 70 -3.90 -14.82 -6.84
N ASP A 71 -3.82 -16.11 -7.08
CA ASP A 71 -3.75 -16.70 -8.42
C ASP A 71 -4.52 -18.02 -8.48
N ASP A 72 -4.35 -18.80 -9.55
CA ASP A 72 -5.05 -20.07 -9.71
C ASP A 72 -4.68 -21.14 -8.69
N PHE A 73 -3.48 -21.08 -8.14
CA PHE A 73 -3.02 -21.97 -7.08
C PHE A 73 -3.29 -21.38 -5.69
N PHE A 74 -2.86 -20.14 -5.46
CA PHE A 74 -2.99 -19.47 -4.17
C PHE A 74 -4.36 -18.78 -4.08
N ASP A 75 -5.38 -19.57 -3.83
CA ASP A 75 -6.79 -19.18 -3.84
C ASP A 75 -7.49 -19.70 -2.58
N PRO A 76 -8.14 -18.84 -1.77
CA PRO A 76 -8.82 -19.25 -0.55
C PRO A 76 -9.95 -20.28 -0.79
N ASP A 77 -10.49 -20.34 -2.01
CA ASP A 77 -11.56 -21.28 -2.38
C ASP A 77 -11.03 -22.62 -2.88
N LYS A 78 -9.72 -22.75 -3.11
CA LYS A 78 -9.11 -23.95 -3.70
C LYS A 78 -8.08 -24.63 -2.79
N LEU A 79 -7.41 -23.86 -1.92
CA LEU A 79 -6.36 -24.41 -1.05
C LEU A 79 -6.93 -25.38 -0.01
N SER A 80 -6.47 -26.62 -0.07
CA SER A 80 -6.73 -27.62 0.95
C SER A 80 -5.85 -27.41 2.19
N ASP A 81 -6.23 -28.01 3.33
CA ASP A 81 -5.43 -27.94 4.56
C ASP A 81 -4.03 -28.48 4.36
N ASN A 82 -3.87 -29.59 3.63
CA ASN A 82 -2.56 -30.15 3.30
C ASN A 82 -1.67 -29.19 2.50
N GLN A 83 -2.24 -28.44 1.55
CA GLN A 83 -1.49 -27.43 0.80
C GLN A 83 -1.07 -26.24 1.68
N ILE A 84 -1.94 -25.82 2.61
CA ILE A 84 -1.60 -24.79 3.58
C ILE A 84 -0.45 -25.25 4.49
N ASP A 85 -0.49 -26.51 4.96
CA ASP A 85 0.60 -27.09 5.75
C ASP A 85 1.93 -27.16 4.99
N GLN A 86 1.88 -27.46 3.68
CA GLN A 86 3.05 -27.41 2.78
C GLN A 86 3.58 -25.99 2.62
N ILE A 87 2.71 -25.01 2.47
CA ILE A 87 3.10 -23.57 2.42
C ILE A 87 3.79 -23.19 3.72
N LEU A 88 3.23 -23.53 4.87
CA LEU A 88 3.82 -23.24 6.17
C LEU A 88 5.14 -23.97 6.40
N ALA A 89 5.31 -25.19 5.86
CA ALA A 89 6.59 -25.87 5.87
C ALA A 89 7.64 -25.10 5.07
N THR A 90 7.31 -24.66 3.85
CA THR A 90 8.20 -23.83 3.02
C THR A 90 8.61 -22.53 3.73
N VAL A 91 7.65 -21.87 4.40
CA VAL A 91 7.92 -20.67 5.22
C VAL A 91 8.93 -20.98 6.33
N ARG A 92 8.78 -22.10 7.04
CA ARG A 92 9.73 -22.52 8.10
C ARG A 92 11.11 -22.82 7.53
N ASP A 93 11.17 -23.56 6.43
CA ASP A 93 12.43 -24.02 5.81
C ASP A 93 13.24 -22.85 5.24
N THR A 94 12.58 -21.86 4.66
CA THR A 94 13.23 -20.67 4.08
C THR A 94 13.47 -19.56 5.08
N GLY A 95 12.72 -19.52 6.18
CA GLY A 95 12.70 -18.41 7.14
C GLY A 95 12.05 -17.14 6.59
N VAL A 96 11.48 -17.18 5.38
CA VAL A 96 10.77 -16.05 4.75
C VAL A 96 9.29 -16.15 5.06
N ARG A 97 8.71 -15.12 5.65
CA ARG A 97 7.29 -15.09 6.08
C ARG A 97 6.38 -14.61 4.95
N ILE A 98 5.18 -15.15 4.87
CA ILE A 98 4.10 -14.49 4.12
C ILE A 98 3.56 -13.40 5.05
N ILE A 99 3.82 -12.12 4.72
CA ILE A 99 3.47 -11.00 5.59
C ILE A 99 2.10 -10.40 5.26
N SER A 100 1.67 -10.55 4.01
CA SER A 100 0.39 -10.07 3.50
C SER A 100 -0.09 -10.94 2.34
N ILE A 101 -1.39 -10.95 2.12
CA ILE A 101 -2.05 -11.42 0.90
C ILE A 101 -2.68 -10.23 0.22
N GLU A 102 -2.58 -10.15 -1.10
CA GLU A 102 -3.31 -9.18 -1.90
C GLU A 102 -4.53 -9.80 -2.55
N CYS A 103 -5.66 -9.20 -2.24
CA CYS A 103 -6.98 -9.62 -2.69
C CYS A 103 -7.67 -8.41 -3.36
N MET A 104 -7.23 -8.06 -4.57
CA MET A 104 -7.60 -6.84 -5.29
C MET A 104 -9.01 -6.94 -5.88
N LEU A 105 -10.03 -6.67 -5.06
CA LEU A 105 -11.44 -6.89 -5.36
C LEU A 105 -12.23 -5.57 -5.43
N ASN A 106 -13.30 -5.58 -6.25
CA ASN A 106 -14.26 -4.49 -6.28
C ASN A 106 -15.40 -4.70 -5.27
N HIS A 107 -15.25 -4.19 -4.06
CA HIS A 107 -16.25 -4.31 -2.98
C HIS A 107 -17.56 -3.55 -3.24
N LEU A 108 -17.57 -2.64 -4.22
CA LEU A 108 -18.68 -1.79 -4.62
C LEU A 108 -19.25 -2.16 -5.99
N ALA A 109 -18.96 -3.37 -6.48
CA ALA A 109 -19.46 -3.83 -7.78
C ALA A 109 -20.94 -3.48 -7.98
N PRO A 110 -21.36 -2.91 -9.12
CA PRO A 110 -22.74 -2.50 -9.36
C PRO A 110 -23.72 -3.66 -9.28
N ASP A 111 -23.34 -4.83 -9.81
CA ASP A 111 -24.17 -6.04 -9.70
C ASP A 111 -24.22 -6.57 -8.27
N SER A 112 -25.42 -6.80 -7.78
CA SER A 112 -25.63 -7.19 -6.38
C SER A 112 -25.18 -8.62 -6.07
N VAL A 113 -25.18 -9.52 -7.06
CA VAL A 113 -24.73 -10.91 -6.90
C VAL A 113 -23.21 -10.92 -6.85
N GLU A 114 -22.57 -10.29 -7.83
CA GLU A 114 -21.12 -10.12 -7.87
C GLU A 114 -20.60 -9.48 -6.56
N ARG A 115 -21.23 -8.39 -6.14
CA ARG A 115 -20.86 -7.69 -4.90
C ARG A 115 -20.92 -8.58 -3.66
N ARG A 116 -21.96 -9.40 -3.52
CA ARG A 116 -22.08 -10.37 -2.41
C ARG A 116 -21.01 -11.44 -2.49
N GLN A 117 -20.74 -11.98 -3.67
CA GLN A 117 -19.69 -13.00 -3.89
C GLN A 117 -18.31 -12.43 -3.57
N THR A 118 -18.02 -11.23 -4.06
CA THR A 118 -16.78 -10.50 -3.78
C THR A 118 -16.56 -10.32 -2.27
N ARG A 119 -17.58 -9.85 -1.55
CA ARG A 119 -17.49 -9.64 -0.10
C ARG A 119 -17.28 -10.96 0.66
N ALA A 120 -18.00 -12.01 0.28
CA ALA A 120 -17.81 -13.34 0.87
C ALA A 120 -16.41 -13.90 0.58
N ARG A 121 -15.89 -13.74 -0.64
CA ARG A 121 -14.55 -14.15 -1.00
C ARG A 121 -13.49 -13.40 -0.19
N PHE A 122 -13.66 -12.10 0.02
CA PHE A 122 -12.73 -11.31 0.84
C PHE A 122 -12.65 -11.83 2.28
N ILE A 123 -13.77 -12.20 2.88
CA ILE A 123 -13.78 -12.82 4.22
C ILE A 123 -12.95 -14.12 4.24
N ARG A 124 -13.06 -14.96 3.21
CA ARG A 124 -12.22 -16.18 3.10
C ARG A 124 -10.74 -15.85 2.90
N CYS A 125 -10.41 -14.72 2.22
CA CYS A 125 -9.03 -14.23 2.17
C CYS A 125 -8.51 -13.84 3.56
N LEU A 126 -9.33 -13.18 4.41
CA LEU A 126 -8.97 -12.87 5.80
C LEU A 126 -8.69 -14.14 6.61
N GLU A 127 -9.55 -15.16 6.47
CA GLU A 127 -9.37 -16.45 7.14
C GLU A 127 -8.09 -17.16 6.68
N LEU A 128 -7.80 -17.16 5.37
CA LEU A 128 -6.56 -17.71 4.83
C LEU A 128 -5.35 -16.94 5.34
N ALA A 129 -5.38 -15.61 5.33
CA ALA A 129 -4.31 -14.75 5.84
C ALA A 129 -4.00 -15.06 7.31
N HIS A 130 -5.01 -15.20 8.14
CA HIS A 130 -4.86 -15.60 9.54
C HIS A 130 -4.19 -16.98 9.67
N ARG A 131 -4.62 -17.99 8.91
CA ARG A 131 -4.02 -19.34 8.91
C ARG A 131 -2.55 -19.34 8.51
N LEU A 132 -2.16 -18.43 7.62
CA LEU A 132 -0.77 -18.26 7.17
C LEU A 132 0.07 -17.38 8.10
N GLY A 133 -0.54 -16.80 9.13
CA GLY A 133 0.15 -15.94 10.10
C GLY A 133 0.41 -14.53 9.60
N CYS A 134 -0.29 -14.09 8.54
CA CYS A 134 -0.27 -12.71 8.06
C CYS A 134 -0.87 -11.76 9.11
N LYS A 135 -0.51 -10.49 9.02
CA LYS A 135 -1.08 -9.42 9.86
C LYS A 135 -1.86 -8.37 9.06
N PHE A 136 -1.81 -8.46 7.75
CA PHE A 136 -2.46 -7.51 6.84
C PHE A 136 -2.99 -8.22 5.59
N VAL A 137 -4.08 -7.70 5.03
CA VAL A 137 -4.61 -8.07 3.72
C VAL A 137 -4.86 -6.81 2.91
N GLY A 138 -4.15 -6.71 1.78
CA GLY A 138 -4.31 -5.65 0.79
C GLY A 138 -5.54 -5.87 -0.09
N THR A 139 -6.17 -4.77 -0.52
CA THR A 139 -7.32 -4.83 -1.42
C THR A 139 -7.49 -3.51 -2.20
N PHE A 140 -8.54 -3.39 -3.02
CA PHE A 140 -9.03 -2.10 -3.51
C PHE A 140 -10.17 -1.57 -2.63
N SER A 141 -10.44 -0.28 -2.73
CA SER A 141 -11.60 0.32 -2.06
C SER A 141 -12.94 -0.07 -2.73
N GLY A 142 -12.86 -0.57 -3.94
CA GLY A 142 -13.99 -0.73 -4.83
C GLY A 142 -14.23 0.51 -5.68
N GLY A 143 -15.09 0.37 -6.69
CA GLY A 143 -15.48 1.47 -7.58
C GLY A 143 -16.84 1.20 -8.20
N LYS A 144 -17.66 2.27 -8.26
CA LYS A 144 -19.00 2.24 -8.84
C LYS A 144 -19.13 3.39 -9.85
N LYS A 145 -19.03 3.05 -11.12
CA LYS A 145 -19.09 4.05 -12.19
C LYS A 145 -20.38 4.87 -12.11
N GLY A 146 -20.24 6.18 -12.13
CA GLY A 146 -21.36 7.13 -12.07
C GLY A 146 -21.84 7.48 -10.66
N ALA A 147 -21.41 6.79 -9.62
CA ALA A 147 -21.68 7.20 -8.24
C ALA A 147 -20.74 8.34 -7.82
N SER A 148 -21.22 9.22 -6.96
CA SER A 148 -20.38 10.25 -6.35
C SER A 148 -19.36 9.63 -5.38
N VAL A 149 -18.30 10.38 -5.09
CA VAL A 149 -17.30 9.94 -4.07
C VAL A 149 -17.98 9.75 -2.73
N ASP A 150 -18.88 10.64 -2.32
CA ASP A 150 -19.53 10.57 -1.00
C ASP A 150 -20.46 9.34 -0.86
N GLU A 151 -21.17 8.95 -1.94
CA GLU A 151 -21.94 7.72 -1.96
C GLU A 151 -21.03 6.47 -1.81
N GLN A 152 -19.91 6.44 -2.54
CA GLN A 152 -18.95 5.34 -2.46
C GLN A 152 -18.28 5.27 -1.09
N VAL A 153 -17.90 6.40 -0.51
CA VAL A 153 -17.34 6.49 0.85
C VAL A 153 -18.31 5.90 1.87
N LYS A 154 -19.59 6.28 1.80
CA LYS A 154 -20.62 5.79 2.72
C LYS A 154 -20.81 4.27 2.59
N GLU A 155 -20.97 3.77 1.36
CA GLU A 155 -21.16 2.33 1.10
C GLU A 155 -19.93 1.53 1.56
N LEU A 156 -18.71 2.01 1.29
CA LEU A 156 -17.49 1.35 1.74
C LEU A 156 -17.40 1.33 3.27
N ALA A 157 -17.72 2.44 3.94
CA ALA A 157 -17.69 2.52 5.40
C ALA A 157 -18.69 1.55 6.05
N GLU A 158 -19.89 1.41 5.49
CA GLU A 158 -20.87 0.42 5.94
C GLU A 158 -20.31 -1.01 5.83
N VAL A 159 -19.73 -1.37 4.68
CA VAL A 159 -19.12 -2.71 4.48
C VAL A 159 -17.97 -2.96 5.43
N LEU A 160 -17.09 -1.99 5.61
CA LEU A 160 -15.96 -2.11 6.53
C LEU A 160 -16.44 -2.32 7.96
N ASN A 161 -17.29 -1.43 8.47
CA ASN A 161 -17.72 -1.46 9.87
C ASN A 161 -18.61 -2.68 10.21
N GLU A 162 -19.46 -3.10 9.28
CA GLU A 162 -20.45 -4.16 9.56
C GLU A 162 -19.98 -5.56 9.20
N GLN A 163 -19.11 -5.71 8.20
CA GLN A 163 -18.75 -7.04 7.68
C GLN A 163 -17.28 -7.39 7.90
N TYR A 164 -16.33 -6.49 7.60
CA TYR A 164 -14.92 -6.85 7.58
C TYR A 164 -14.21 -6.63 8.89
N LEU A 165 -14.40 -5.47 9.52
CA LEU A 165 -13.70 -5.13 10.76
C LEU A 165 -14.03 -6.05 11.94
N PRO A 166 -15.27 -6.54 12.12
CA PRO A 166 -15.54 -7.57 13.13
C PRO A 166 -14.76 -8.87 12.91
N VAL A 167 -14.54 -9.27 11.65
CA VAL A 167 -13.69 -10.43 11.31
C VAL A 167 -12.22 -10.11 11.57
N CYS A 168 -11.75 -8.93 11.15
CA CYS A 168 -10.38 -8.49 11.39
C CYS A 168 -10.05 -8.44 12.89
N GLU A 169 -10.98 -7.99 13.71
CA GLU A 169 -10.82 -7.98 15.17
C GLU A 169 -10.64 -9.38 15.73
N LYS A 170 -11.51 -10.30 15.32
CA LYS A 170 -11.46 -11.71 15.74
C LYS A 170 -10.17 -12.41 15.31
N LEU A 171 -9.68 -12.10 14.10
CA LEU A 171 -8.52 -12.76 13.49
C LEU A 171 -7.20 -12.03 13.73
N ASP A 172 -7.21 -10.89 14.41
CA ASP A 172 -6.05 -10.01 14.64
C ASP A 172 -5.35 -9.59 13.34
N LEU A 173 -6.14 -9.07 12.39
CA LEU A 173 -5.70 -8.59 11.09
C LEU A 173 -5.96 -7.10 10.91
N GLY A 174 -5.11 -6.45 10.10
CA GLY A 174 -5.38 -5.17 9.46
C GLY A 174 -5.79 -5.36 8.01
N ILE A 175 -6.54 -4.40 7.47
CA ILE A 175 -6.92 -4.35 6.05
C ILE A 175 -6.79 -2.93 5.52
N GLY A 176 -6.55 -2.79 4.23
CA GLY A 176 -6.55 -1.48 3.60
C GLY A 176 -6.45 -1.52 2.08
N PRO A 177 -6.98 -0.49 1.41
CA PRO A 177 -6.80 -0.36 -0.03
C PRO A 177 -5.38 0.09 -0.36
N GLU A 178 -4.86 -0.49 -1.44
CA GLU A 178 -3.77 0.11 -2.19
C GLU A 178 -4.27 1.36 -2.93
N ASN A 179 -3.46 2.39 -3.02
CA ASN A 179 -3.82 3.62 -3.71
C ASN A 179 -3.58 3.59 -5.24
N TYR A 180 -3.70 2.42 -5.86
CA TYR A 180 -3.61 2.26 -7.31
C TYR A 180 -4.80 2.90 -8.04
N PRO A 181 -4.62 3.93 -8.90
CA PRO A 181 -5.71 4.58 -9.61
C PRO A 181 -6.25 3.72 -10.76
N CYS A 182 -7.43 3.15 -10.55
CA CYS A 182 -8.18 2.43 -11.57
C CYS A 182 -9.69 2.55 -11.35
N ASP A 183 -10.49 2.11 -12.33
CA ASP A 183 -11.97 2.25 -12.30
C ASP A 183 -12.65 1.52 -11.14
N VAL A 184 -12.00 0.49 -10.60
CA VAL A 184 -12.51 -0.32 -9.48
C VAL A 184 -11.89 0.05 -8.14
N ASN A 185 -11.29 1.24 -8.05
CA ASN A 185 -10.64 1.75 -6.84
C ASN A 185 -10.78 3.26 -6.74
N PHE A 186 -11.75 3.74 -5.95
CA PHE A 186 -12.04 5.19 -5.88
C PHE A 186 -11.19 5.93 -4.83
N ALA A 187 -10.72 5.23 -3.78
CA ALA A 187 -10.01 5.84 -2.67
C ALA A 187 -8.49 5.85 -2.91
N THR A 188 -8.04 6.63 -3.87
CA THR A 188 -6.63 6.61 -4.36
C THR A 188 -5.85 7.89 -4.04
N VAL A 189 -6.47 8.85 -3.35
CA VAL A 189 -5.86 10.14 -3.00
C VAL A 189 -6.21 10.56 -1.56
N PRO A 190 -5.39 11.41 -0.91
CA PRO A 190 -5.60 11.85 0.47
C PRO A 190 -7.01 12.32 0.78
N ALA A 191 -7.59 13.17 -0.07
CA ALA A 191 -8.93 13.72 0.12
C ALA A 191 -10.05 12.66 0.21
N THR A 192 -9.87 11.49 -0.42
CA THR A 192 -10.81 10.37 -0.31
C THR A 192 -10.53 9.52 0.92
N TRP A 193 -9.27 9.35 1.30
CA TRP A 193 -8.89 8.61 2.51
C TRP A 193 -9.40 9.30 3.78
N GLU A 194 -9.26 10.63 3.86
CA GLU A 194 -9.81 11.42 4.97
C GLU A 194 -11.31 11.17 5.17
N LYS A 195 -12.08 11.16 4.07
CA LYS A 195 -13.52 10.90 4.12
C LYS A 195 -13.86 9.49 4.62
N VAL A 196 -13.15 8.47 4.12
CA VAL A 196 -13.37 7.09 4.57
C VAL A 196 -12.98 6.94 6.03
N MET A 197 -11.81 7.42 6.43
CA MET A 197 -11.29 7.30 7.80
C MET A 197 -12.13 8.06 8.82
N ALA A 198 -12.80 9.14 8.42
CA ALA A 198 -13.76 9.85 9.28
C ALA A 198 -14.97 8.96 9.66
N LEU A 199 -15.37 8.03 8.80
CA LEU A 199 -16.46 7.09 9.04
C LEU A 199 -15.99 5.72 9.55
N VAL A 200 -14.69 5.44 9.45
CA VAL A 200 -14.07 4.17 9.86
C VAL A 200 -12.91 4.45 10.82
N PRO A 201 -13.22 4.68 12.11
CA PRO A 201 -12.21 5.07 13.11
C PRO A 201 -11.28 3.93 13.52
N SER A 202 -11.63 2.67 13.26
CA SER A 202 -10.81 1.51 13.64
C SER A 202 -9.42 1.57 13.02
N HIS A 203 -8.38 1.38 13.84
CA HIS A 203 -6.98 1.29 13.37
C HIS A 203 -6.66 -0.02 12.64
N ARG A 204 -7.59 -0.98 12.58
CA ARG A 204 -7.46 -2.17 11.73
C ARG A 204 -7.74 -1.88 10.26
N PHE A 205 -8.34 -0.72 9.97
CA PHE A 205 -8.44 -0.18 8.62
C PHE A 205 -7.39 0.91 8.42
N GLY A 206 -6.58 0.77 7.39
CA GLY A 206 -5.55 1.74 7.02
C GLY A 206 -5.24 1.70 5.54
N LEU A 207 -4.00 1.93 5.18
CA LEU A 207 -3.53 2.00 3.80
C LEU A 207 -2.49 0.91 3.55
N GLU A 208 -2.58 0.29 2.40
CA GLU A 208 -1.44 -0.27 1.68
C GLU A 208 -0.86 0.88 0.85
N PHE A 209 0.15 1.52 1.41
CA PHE A 209 0.65 2.80 0.89
C PHE A 209 1.68 2.57 -0.20
N ASP A 210 1.34 2.95 -1.42
CA ASP A 210 2.28 2.99 -2.55
C ASP A 210 2.63 4.44 -2.92
N PRO A 211 3.83 4.92 -2.61
CA PRO A 211 4.25 6.27 -2.92
C PRO A 211 4.36 6.54 -4.42
N SER A 212 4.59 5.51 -5.26
CA SER A 212 4.77 5.65 -6.71
C SER A 212 3.52 6.18 -7.41
N HIS A 213 2.36 5.76 -6.93
CA HIS A 213 1.07 6.22 -7.46
C HIS A 213 0.78 7.69 -7.16
N LEU A 214 1.32 8.22 -6.07
CA LEU A 214 1.19 9.63 -5.73
C LEU A 214 2.09 10.50 -6.62
N VAL A 215 3.33 10.07 -6.86
CA VAL A 215 4.28 10.79 -7.74
C VAL A 215 3.69 11.04 -9.13
N ARG A 216 3.10 10.02 -9.77
CA ARG A 216 2.47 10.19 -11.09
C ARG A 216 1.21 11.07 -11.07
N GLN A 217 0.64 11.31 -9.89
CA GLN A 217 -0.49 12.23 -9.67
C GLN A 217 -0.04 13.62 -9.20
N TYR A 218 1.28 13.88 -9.11
CA TYR A 218 1.88 15.11 -8.57
C TYR A 218 1.46 15.42 -7.13
N ILE A 219 1.22 14.37 -6.34
CA ILE A 219 1.00 14.46 -4.89
C ILE A 219 2.31 14.12 -4.18
N ASP A 220 2.70 14.93 -3.20
CA ASP A 220 3.92 14.70 -2.41
C ASP A 220 3.78 13.44 -1.56
N PRO A 221 4.52 12.34 -1.85
CA PRO A 221 4.38 11.09 -1.13
C PRO A 221 4.96 11.16 0.29
N ILE A 222 5.94 12.04 0.54
CA ILE A 222 6.58 12.17 1.85
C ILE A 222 5.65 12.88 2.82
N GLN A 223 5.12 14.05 2.41
CA GLN A 223 4.14 14.78 3.22
C GLN A 223 2.89 13.93 3.45
N THR A 224 2.40 13.25 2.42
CA THR A 224 1.24 12.37 2.53
C THR A 224 1.50 11.21 3.50
N ALA A 225 2.66 10.57 3.42
CA ALA A 225 3.03 9.53 4.38
C ALA A 225 3.08 10.06 5.82
N TRP A 226 3.58 11.29 6.02
CA TRP A 226 3.59 11.93 7.34
C TRP A 226 2.17 12.19 7.87
N ASP A 227 1.28 12.70 7.02
CA ASP A 227 -0.09 13.03 7.41
C ASP A 227 -0.91 11.78 7.77
N PHE A 228 -0.68 10.66 7.09
CA PHE A 228 -1.37 9.38 7.29
C PHE A 228 -0.55 8.33 8.03
N ARG A 229 0.58 8.70 8.66
CA ARG A 229 1.53 7.77 9.28
C ARG A 229 0.92 6.76 10.26
N ASP A 230 -0.11 7.16 10.99
CA ASP A 230 -0.81 6.32 11.96
C ASP A 230 -1.82 5.34 11.30
N ARG A 231 -1.96 5.44 9.99
CA ARG A 231 -2.88 4.65 9.16
C ARG A 231 -2.17 3.83 8.08
N ILE A 232 -0.84 3.93 7.96
CA ILE A 232 -0.07 3.07 7.05
C ILE A 232 0.10 1.72 7.72
N LEU A 233 -0.48 0.66 7.13
CA LEU A 233 -0.42 -0.71 7.64
C LEU A 233 0.50 -1.61 6.81
N ALA A 234 0.65 -1.32 5.52
CA ALA A 234 1.58 -1.96 4.59
C ALA A 234 2.13 -0.92 3.61
N VAL A 235 3.26 -1.23 3.00
CA VAL A 235 3.94 -0.34 2.04
C VAL A 235 4.38 -1.13 0.83
N HIS A 236 4.04 -0.62 -0.37
CA HIS A 236 4.70 -1.02 -1.60
C HIS A 236 5.93 -0.14 -1.85
N ALA A 237 7.08 -0.76 -1.94
CA ALA A 237 8.31 -0.09 -2.34
C ALA A 237 8.44 -0.17 -3.87
N LYS A 238 7.79 0.79 -4.52
CA LYS A 238 7.82 1.03 -5.95
C LYS A 238 8.12 2.49 -6.20
N ASP A 239 8.90 2.79 -7.21
CA ASP A 239 9.30 4.16 -7.57
C ASP A 239 8.62 4.59 -8.87
N THR A 240 8.68 5.87 -9.19
CA THR A 240 8.16 6.44 -10.43
C THR A 240 9.14 7.43 -11.02
N GLU A 241 9.43 7.29 -12.31
CA GLU A 241 10.16 8.26 -13.10
C GLU A 241 9.18 9.09 -13.93
N ILE A 242 9.37 10.41 -13.94
CA ILE A 242 8.67 11.35 -14.82
C ILE A 242 9.60 11.72 -15.98
N ILE A 243 9.19 11.38 -17.20
CA ILE A 243 9.97 11.62 -18.41
C ILE A 243 9.63 13.02 -18.93
N GLN A 244 10.29 14.03 -18.38
CA GLN A 244 10.01 15.44 -18.63
C GLN A 244 9.95 15.84 -20.12
N PRO A 245 10.85 15.35 -21.02
CA PRO A 245 10.75 15.68 -22.44
C PRO A 245 9.48 15.14 -23.11
N VAL A 246 8.96 14.02 -22.64
CA VAL A 246 7.68 13.47 -23.16
C VAL A 246 6.52 14.24 -22.56
N LEU A 247 6.51 14.47 -21.24
CA LEU A 247 5.47 15.25 -20.57
C LEU A 247 5.28 16.64 -21.20
N ALA A 248 6.38 17.34 -21.53
CA ALA A 248 6.35 18.66 -22.17
C ALA A 248 5.66 18.66 -23.56
N LYS A 249 5.59 17.50 -24.23
CA LYS A 249 4.95 17.35 -25.55
C LYS A 249 3.51 16.88 -25.46
N VAL A 250 3.21 15.95 -24.56
CA VAL A 250 1.90 15.29 -24.52
C VAL A 250 1.00 15.78 -23.39
N GLY A 251 1.53 16.51 -22.42
CA GLY A 251 0.81 16.94 -21.22
C GLY A 251 0.43 15.77 -20.31
N ILE A 252 -0.21 16.08 -19.17
CA ILE A 252 -0.59 15.08 -18.15
C ILE A 252 -1.66 14.09 -18.62
N HIS A 253 -2.42 14.43 -19.67
CA HIS A 253 -3.43 13.55 -20.26
C HIS A 253 -2.88 12.69 -21.39
N GLY A 254 -1.65 12.93 -21.84
CA GLY A 254 -0.96 12.10 -22.82
C GLY A 254 -0.44 10.79 -22.22
N LYS A 255 0.25 10.00 -23.04
CA LYS A 255 0.81 8.70 -22.62
C LYS A 255 2.34 8.71 -22.66
N GLY A 256 2.95 7.81 -21.87
CA GLY A 256 4.40 7.56 -21.92
C GLY A 256 5.26 8.60 -21.21
N TRP A 257 4.68 9.55 -20.47
CA TRP A 257 5.42 10.59 -19.76
C TRP A 257 5.85 10.19 -18.34
N TRP A 258 5.45 9.01 -17.85
CA TRP A 258 5.87 8.39 -16.61
C TRP A 258 5.99 6.88 -16.80
N ARG A 259 6.76 6.24 -15.92
CA ARG A 259 6.87 4.79 -15.81
C ARG A 259 7.26 4.39 -14.40
N TYR A 260 6.92 3.17 -14.02
CA TYR A 260 7.38 2.62 -12.75
C TYR A 260 8.84 2.20 -12.83
N ARG A 261 9.48 2.27 -11.68
CA ARG A 261 10.87 1.89 -11.48
C ARG A 261 11.03 1.10 -10.19
N ILE A 262 12.07 0.31 -10.10
CA ILE A 262 12.50 -0.23 -8.81
C ILE A 262 12.94 0.90 -7.87
N PRO A 263 12.85 0.73 -6.52
CA PRO A 263 13.26 1.75 -5.56
C PRO A 263 14.66 2.30 -5.79
N GLY A 264 14.76 3.63 -5.81
CA GLY A 264 16.01 4.36 -6.07
C GLY A 264 16.28 4.69 -7.52
N GLN A 265 15.44 4.25 -8.45
CA GLN A 265 15.56 4.53 -9.88
C GLN A 265 14.55 5.61 -10.37
N GLY A 266 13.73 6.16 -9.46
CA GLY A 266 12.73 7.19 -9.75
C GLY A 266 12.93 8.46 -8.92
N LEU A 267 11.83 9.09 -8.52
CA LEU A 267 11.82 10.41 -7.89
C LEU A 267 11.55 10.39 -6.38
N ILE A 268 11.27 9.22 -5.79
CA ILE A 268 10.93 9.13 -4.37
C ILE A 268 12.20 9.31 -3.52
N ASP A 269 12.16 10.23 -2.57
CA ASP A 269 13.20 10.40 -1.54
C ASP A 269 13.07 9.29 -0.47
N TRP A 270 13.56 8.10 -0.81
CA TRP A 270 13.48 6.92 0.05
C TRP A 270 14.06 7.11 1.45
N PRO A 271 15.22 7.78 1.64
CA PRO A 271 15.72 8.11 2.97
C PRO A 271 14.71 8.86 3.84
N LYS A 272 14.05 9.87 3.28
CA LYS A 272 13.01 10.63 4.00
C LYS A 272 11.76 9.78 4.22
N PHE A 273 11.30 9.06 3.19
CA PHE A 273 10.14 8.19 3.31
C PHE A 273 10.31 7.15 4.43
N ILE A 274 11.44 6.45 4.44
CA ILE A 274 11.75 5.47 5.48
C ILE A 274 11.87 6.14 6.86
N THR A 275 12.42 7.36 6.93
CA THR A 275 12.47 8.13 8.18
C THR A 275 11.06 8.37 8.73
N VAL A 276 10.09 8.72 7.89
CA VAL A 276 8.68 8.88 8.30
C VAL A 276 8.14 7.58 8.89
N LEU A 277 8.34 6.45 8.21
CA LEU A 277 7.89 5.14 8.68
C LEU A 277 8.49 4.77 10.05
N LEU A 278 9.79 5.00 10.23
CA LEU A 278 10.48 4.70 11.49
C LEU A 278 10.01 5.62 12.63
N GLN A 279 9.79 6.90 12.36
CA GLN A 279 9.26 7.85 13.34
C GLN A 279 7.80 7.55 13.73
N ALA A 280 7.03 7.01 12.81
CA ALA A 280 5.67 6.50 13.06
C ALA A 280 5.65 5.20 13.90
N GLY A 281 6.79 4.55 14.09
CA GLY A 281 6.86 3.23 14.72
C GLY A 281 6.32 2.11 13.82
N PHE A 282 6.31 2.32 12.50
CA PHE A 282 5.87 1.32 11.53
C PHE A 282 6.80 0.10 11.58
N HIS A 283 6.21 -1.09 11.67
CA HIS A 283 6.92 -2.37 11.75
C HIS A 283 6.32 -3.44 10.81
N GLY A 284 5.45 -3.01 9.89
CA GLY A 284 4.85 -3.85 8.84
C GLY A 284 5.83 -4.20 7.73
N GLY A 285 5.28 -4.67 6.61
CA GLY A 285 6.05 -5.00 5.41
C GLY A 285 6.34 -3.77 4.56
N VAL A 286 7.57 -3.66 4.06
CA VAL A 286 7.98 -2.79 2.97
C VAL A 286 8.28 -3.71 1.79
N ALA A 287 7.30 -3.93 0.93
CA ALA A 287 7.35 -4.91 -0.14
C ALA A 287 7.77 -4.27 -1.46
N VAL A 288 8.88 -4.69 -2.02
CA VAL A 288 9.26 -4.28 -3.37
C VAL A 288 8.24 -4.84 -4.34
N GLU A 289 7.52 -3.94 -5.00
CA GLU A 289 6.64 -4.27 -6.12
C GLU A 289 7.37 -3.93 -7.42
N HIS A 290 7.74 -4.98 -8.14
CA HIS A 290 8.58 -4.85 -9.31
C HIS A 290 7.72 -4.72 -10.58
N GLU A 291 7.65 -3.48 -11.10
CA GLU A 291 7.00 -3.12 -12.36
C GLU A 291 7.94 -2.26 -13.24
N ASP A 292 9.25 -2.46 -13.11
CA ASP A 292 10.25 -1.74 -13.90
C ASP A 292 10.54 -2.48 -15.20
N GLU A 293 10.15 -1.89 -16.33
CA GLU A 293 10.30 -2.49 -17.67
C GLU A 293 11.75 -2.82 -18.09
N PHE A 294 12.76 -2.22 -17.42
CA PHE A 294 14.17 -2.54 -17.70
C PHE A 294 14.63 -3.85 -17.08
N TRP A 295 13.95 -4.27 -16.02
CA TRP A 295 14.29 -5.46 -15.24
C TRP A 295 13.22 -6.53 -15.33
N ASP A 296 12.17 -6.31 -16.12
CA ASP A 296 11.09 -7.25 -16.30
C ASP A 296 11.11 -7.85 -17.71
N VAL A 297 10.53 -9.02 -17.84
CA VAL A 297 10.41 -9.69 -19.14
C VAL A 297 9.04 -9.39 -19.76
N PRO A 298 8.98 -9.08 -21.08
CA PRO A 298 7.72 -8.67 -21.72
C PRO A 298 6.60 -9.73 -21.73
N GLN A 299 6.91 -10.99 -21.38
CA GLN A 299 5.98 -12.11 -21.48
C GLN A 299 5.32 -12.51 -20.16
N GLY A 300 5.48 -11.69 -19.11
CA GLY A 300 4.94 -11.99 -17.80
C GLY A 300 5.77 -13.02 -17.02
N ASP A 301 5.51 -13.07 -15.73
CA ASP A 301 6.24 -13.90 -14.76
C ASP A 301 5.30 -14.98 -14.18
N ASP A 302 4.80 -15.86 -15.07
CA ASP A 302 3.76 -16.83 -14.71
C ASP A 302 4.28 -18.17 -14.17
N GLY A 303 5.60 -18.40 -14.26
CA GLY A 303 6.24 -19.64 -13.82
C GLY A 303 6.46 -19.73 -12.30
N PRO A 304 6.82 -20.93 -11.81
CA PRO A 304 7.23 -21.12 -10.41
C PRO A 304 8.55 -20.42 -10.08
N GLU A 305 9.41 -20.19 -11.08
CA GLU A 305 10.65 -19.45 -10.96
C GLU A 305 10.52 -18.07 -11.62
N MET A 306 11.21 -17.08 -11.07
CA MET A 306 11.35 -15.77 -11.70
C MET A 306 12.39 -15.80 -12.80
N ALA A 307 12.18 -15.02 -13.85
CA ALA A 307 13.22 -14.70 -14.82
C ALA A 307 14.43 -14.04 -14.15
N GLN A 308 15.63 -14.23 -14.74
CA GLN A 308 16.86 -13.73 -14.13
C GLN A 308 16.88 -12.19 -14.05
N GLU A 309 16.41 -11.52 -15.10
CA GLU A 309 16.32 -10.06 -15.16
C GLU A 309 15.47 -9.52 -14.01
N ARG A 310 14.34 -10.15 -13.73
CA ARG A 310 13.45 -9.78 -12.62
C ARG A 310 14.12 -10.01 -11.26
N LYS A 311 14.85 -11.12 -11.10
CA LYS A 311 15.66 -11.39 -9.90
C LYS A 311 16.72 -10.31 -9.68
N ASP A 312 17.39 -9.87 -10.75
CA ASP A 312 18.41 -8.82 -10.70
C ASP A 312 17.80 -7.48 -10.25
N GLY A 313 16.61 -7.13 -10.75
CA GLY A 313 15.85 -5.96 -10.28
C GLY A 313 15.53 -6.01 -8.79
N PHE A 314 15.04 -7.14 -8.29
CA PHE A 314 14.81 -7.34 -6.86
C PHE A 314 16.10 -7.23 -6.03
N ILE A 315 17.20 -7.83 -6.49
CA ILE A 315 18.51 -7.74 -5.80
C ILE A 315 18.99 -6.29 -5.71
N LEU A 316 18.84 -5.51 -6.78
CA LEU A 316 19.20 -4.08 -6.78
C LEU A 316 18.33 -3.28 -5.81
N ALA A 317 17.01 -3.51 -5.82
CA ALA A 317 16.08 -2.87 -4.90
C ALA A 317 16.41 -3.20 -3.43
N ALA A 318 16.73 -4.47 -3.12
CA ALA A 318 17.14 -4.87 -1.78
C ALA A 318 18.41 -4.15 -1.33
N ARG A 319 19.45 -4.13 -2.16
CA ARG A 319 20.73 -3.45 -1.88
C ARG A 319 20.54 -1.95 -1.62
N PHE A 320 19.64 -1.32 -2.36
CA PHE A 320 19.34 0.09 -2.18
C PHE A 320 18.58 0.34 -0.86
N LEU A 321 17.47 -0.37 -0.63
CA LEU A 321 16.63 -0.15 0.54
C LEU A 321 17.31 -0.53 1.86
N ARG A 322 18.19 -1.54 1.87
CA ARG A 322 18.95 -1.96 3.07
C ARG A 322 19.93 -0.90 3.58
N GLN A 323 20.22 0.11 2.81
CA GLN A 323 21.02 1.25 3.30
C GLN A 323 20.24 2.10 4.32
N TYR A 324 18.92 2.02 4.33
CA TYR A 324 18.02 2.85 5.13
C TYR A 324 17.11 2.05 6.06
N LEU A 325 16.73 0.84 5.65
CA LEU A 325 15.91 -0.05 6.47
C LEU A 325 16.79 -0.84 7.43
N PRO A 326 16.56 -0.71 8.76
CA PRO A 326 17.18 -1.61 9.72
C PRO A 326 16.75 -3.05 9.43
N GLY A 327 17.65 -4.01 9.65
CA GLY A 327 17.35 -5.41 9.40
C GLY A 327 18.51 -6.31 9.78
N ARG A 328 18.39 -7.60 9.53
CA ARG A 328 19.51 -8.51 9.72
C ARG A 328 20.63 -8.11 8.76
N LEU A 329 21.77 -7.72 9.32
CA LEU A 329 23.02 -7.70 8.57
C LEU A 329 23.37 -9.16 8.31
N SER A 330 23.35 -9.55 7.03
CA SER A 330 23.80 -10.86 6.56
C SER A 330 25.30 -11.02 6.74
#